data_2aec80aca0ca37085eabb5c78f7d1000
#
_entry.id   2aec80aca0ca37085eabb5c78f7d1000
#
_cell.length_a   1.000
_cell.length_b   1.000
_cell.length_c   1.000
_cell.angle_alpha   90.00
_cell.angle_beta   90.00
_cell.angle_gamma   90.00
#
_symmetry.space_group_name_H-M   'P 1'
#
loop_
_entity.id
_entity.type
_entity.pdbx_description
1 polymer ?
#
loop_
_entity_poly.entity_id
_entity_poly.type
_entity_poly.pdbx_seq_one_letter_code
_entity_poly.pdbx_strand_id
1 'polypeptide(L)'
;KALKQLDGMGSLKEINSIIKNNCELSSVFTNKDWEKNVSAVLQRYCSSTKSYLGKEDIFYSVYGLGEGYWGLNSYKERFTEFELNPIERRKVEKVKSDFSLSNTEKEQIVLARRGQGLFRKQLIDRYQVCIITGINDERLLCASHIKPWRNSNDSERLSVYNGFLLSSLYDKMFDVGLITFTVGGYIAVSENLCESDREIIDIDLSHKYLNDIPIELKRNIEYHNDCIFIK
;
A
#
# COMPACT_ATOMS: atom_id res chain seq x y z
N LYS A 1 -12.95 15.57 -7.06
CA LYS A 1 -11.73 16.31 -6.66
C LYS A 1 -10.86 15.48 -5.70
N ALA A 2 -11.38 14.96 -4.57
CA ALA A 2 -10.59 14.19 -3.59
C ALA A 2 -9.83 13.01 -4.20
N LEU A 3 -10.51 12.12 -4.95
CA LEU A 3 -9.84 11.01 -5.61
C LEU A 3 -8.80 11.44 -6.66
N LYS A 4 -8.95 12.62 -7.28
CA LYS A 4 -7.90 13.15 -8.17
C LYS A 4 -6.63 13.56 -7.41
N GLN A 5 -6.76 14.01 -6.16
CA GLN A 5 -5.61 14.31 -5.28
C GLN A 5 -4.94 13.04 -4.74
N LEU A 6 -5.66 11.91 -4.80
CA LEU A 6 -5.18 10.56 -4.46
C LEU A 6 -4.79 9.76 -5.72
N ASP A 7 -4.38 10.43 -6.79
CA ASP A 7 -3.99 9.79 -8.06
C ASP A 7 -5.04 8.83 -8.64
N GLY A 8 -6.31 9.08 -8.36
CA GLY A 8 -7.44 8.37 -8.92
C GLY A 8 -8.00 7.25 -8.06
N MET A 9 -7.41 6.90 -6.91
CA MET A 9 -7.98 5.92 -5.98
C MET A 9 -7.59 6.20 -4.53
N GLY A 10 -8.43 5.71 -3.59
CA GLY A 10 -8.15 5.84 -2.18
C GLY A 10 -9.23 5.19 -1.30
N SER A 11 -8.88 5.01 -0.02
CA SER A 11 -9.83 4.56 0.98
C SER A 11 -10.89 5.63 1.27
N LEU A 12 -12.05 5.20 1.73
CA LEU A 12 -13.10 6.12 2.16
C LEU A 12 -12.61 7.10 3.26
N LYS A 13 -11.70 6.63 4.11
CA LYS A 13 -11.08 7.45 5.16
C LYS A 13 -10.19 8.57 4.59
N GLU A 14 -9.35 8.25 3.61
CA GLU A 14 -8.50 9.23 2.91
C GLU A 14 -9.35 10.23 2.13
N ILE A 15 -10.36 9.75 1.41
CA ILE A 15 -11.33 10.59 0.70
C ILE A 15 -12.00 11.57 1.66
N ASN A 16 -12.50 11.07 2.80
CA ASN A 16 -13.13 11.89 3.83
C ASN A 16 -12.17 12.91 4.44
N SER A 17 -10.92 12.51 4.69
CA SER A 17 -9.86 13.40 5.21
C SER A 17 -9.59 14.57 4.25
N ILE A 18 -9.45 14.29 2.95
CA ILE A 18 -9.25 15.33 1.94
C ILE A 18 -10.48 16.25 1.84
N ILE A 19 -11.70 15.69 1.86
CA ILE A 19 -12.93 16.48 1.82
C ILE A 19 -13.01 17.39 3.04
N LYS A 20 -12.69 16.87 4.24
CA LYS A 20 -12.71 17.62 5.50
C LYS A 20 -11.72 18.79 5.50
N ASN A 21 -10.55 18.59 4.90
CA ASN A 21 -9.48 19.61 4.87
C ASN A 21 -9.65 20.64 3.74
N ASN A 22 -10.68 20.48 2.89
CA ASN A 22 -10.91 21.39 1.77
C ASN A 22 -11.94 22.49 2.19
N CYS A 23 -11.44 23.69 2.43
CA CYS A 23 -12.25 24.85 2.89
C CYS A 23 -13.40 25.24 1.95
N GLU A 24 -13.31 24.92 0.64
CA GLU A 24 -14.39 25.19 -0.33
C GLU A 24 -15.66 24.35 -0.08
N LEU A 25 -15.57 23.29 0.72
CA LEU A 25 -16.66 22.37 0.99
C LEU A 25 -17.25 22.51 2.40
N SER A 26 -16.93 23.58 3.11
CA SER A 26 -17.38 23.82 4.49
C SER A 26 -18.91 23.76 4.66
N SER A 27 -19.69 24.10 3.63
CA SER A 27 -21.14 23.98 3.62
C SER A 27 -21.67 22.53 3.67
N VAL A 28 -20.83 21.55 3.31
CA VAL A 28 -21.18 20.11 3.34
C VAL A 28 -21.12 19.57 4.78
N PHE A 29 -20.33 20.20 5.66
CA PHE A 29 -20.10 19.75 7.05
C PHE A 29 -21.20 20.16 8.04
N THR A 30 -22.19 20.90 7.61
CA THR A 30 -23.35 21.26 8.44
C THR A 30 -24.24 20.07 8.78
N ASN A 31 -24.10 18.97 8.04
CA ASN A 31 -24.79 17.71 8.29
C ASN A 31 -23.89 16.73 9.08
N LYS A 32 -24.37 16.25 10.23
CA LYS A 32 -23.69 15.29 11.12
C LYS A 32 -23.33 13.96 10.42
N ASP A 33 -24.03 13.63 9.34
CA ASP A 33 -23.90 12.38 8.56
C ASP A 33 -23.18 12.56 7.21
N TRP A 34 -22.38 13.61 7.03
CA TRP A 34 -21.74 13.91 5.76
C TRP A 34 -20.86 12.76 5.22
N GLU A 35 -20.19 12.00 6.09
CA GLU A 35 -19.37 10.86 5.69
C GLU A 35 -20.20 9.73 5.07
N LYS A 36 -21.42 9.48 5.62
CA LYS A 36 -22.38 8.56 5.02
C LYS A 36 -22.85 9.04 3.64
N ASN A 37 -23.01 10.36 3.49
CA ASN A 37 -23.36 10.96 2.21
C ASN A 37 -22.27 10.80 1.18
N VAL A 38 -20.99 10.91 1.54
CA VAL A 38 -19.86 10.63 0.65
C VAL A 38 -19.92 9.18 0.16
N SER A 39 -20.09 8.22 1.06
CA SER A 39 -20.23 6.80 0.70
C SER A 39 -21.45 6.57 -0.22
N ALA A 40 -22.58 7.20 0.07
CA ALA A 40 -23.77 7.09 -0.76
C ALA A 40 -23.57 7.67 -2.18
N VAL A 41 -22.82 8.77 -2.31
CA VAL A 41 -22.46 9.35 -3.63
C VAL A 41 -21.57 8.39 -4.41
N LEU A 42 -20.53 7.84 -3.80
CA LEU A 42 -19.66 6.87 -4.45
C LEU A 42 -20.45 5.66 -4.98
N GLN A 43 -21.38 5.13 -4.18
CA GLN A 43 -22.25 4.02 -4.56
C GLN A 43 -23.22 4.39 -5.69
N ARG A 44 -23.84 5.58 -5.66
CA ARG A 44 -24.82 6.02 -6.67
C ARG A 44 -24.22 6.17 -8.07
N TYR A 45 -22.93 6.43 -8.18
CA TYR A 45 -22.21 6.60 -9.43
C TYR A 45 -21.20 5.46 -9.71
N CYS A 46 -21.48 4.28 -9.18
CA CYS A 46 -20.71 3.05 -9.40
C CYS A 46 -21.63 1.95 -9.92
N SER A 47 -21.44 1.52 -11.17
CA SER A 47 -22.30 0.55 -11.87
C SER A 47 -22.37 -0.82 -11.21
N SER A 48 -21.39 -1.19 -10.40
CA SER A 48 -21.37 -2.46 -9.66
C SER A 48 -22.23 -2.46 -8.40
N THR A 49 -22.82 -1.33 -7.99
CA THR A 49 -23.62 -1.22 -6.77
C THR A 49 -25.14 -1.34 -7.06
N LYS A 50 -25.90 -1.81 -6.05
CA LYS A 50 -27.37 -1.83 -6.11
C LYS A 50 -28.00 -0.42 -6.10
N SER A 51 -27.23 0.58 -5.63
CA SER A 51 -27.69 1.97 -5.51
C SER A 51 -27.37 2.80 -6.75
N TYR A 52 -26.86 2.18 -7.82
CA TYR A 52 -26.51 2.88 -9.06
C TYR A 52 -27.70 3.56 -9.71
N LEU A 53 -27.53 4.82 -10.08
CA LEU A 53 -28.61 5.63 -10.65
C LEU A 53 -28.83 5.46 -12.15
N GLY A 54 -28.05 4.59 -12.83
CA GLY A 54 -28.12 4.40 -14.28
C GLY A 54 -27.67 5.60 -15.10
N LYS A 55 -26.87 6.50 -14.50
CA LYS A 55 -26.29 7.69 -15.15
C LYS A 55 -24.82 7.46 -15.46
N GLU A 56 -23.96 8.45 -15.14
CA GLU A 56 -22.51 8.32 -15.34
C GLU A 56 -21.90 7.31 -14.35
N ASP A 57 -21.12 6.36 -14.85
CA ASP A 57 -20.34 5.41 -14.06
C ASP A 57 -18.98 6.03 -13.76
N ILE A 58 -18.92 6.84 -12.70
CA ILE A 58 -17.75 7.66 -12.35
C ILE A 58 -16.77 6.87 -11.50
N PHE A 59 -17.29 6.02 -10.60
CA PHE A 59 -16.50 5.34 -9.58
C PHE A 59 -16.55 3.83 -9.76
N TYR A 60 -15.53 3.16 -9.25
CA TYR A 60 -15.54 1.71 -9.10
C TYR A 60 -15.01 1.34 -7.71
N SER A 61 -15.49 0.21 -7.18
CA SER A 61 -14.93 -0.38 -5.98
C SER A 61 -13.68 -1.17 -6.35
N VAL A 62 -12.54 -0.80 -5.78
CA VAL A 62 -11.24 -1.34 -6.18
C VAL A 62 -11.10 -2.81 -5.76
N TYR A 63 -11.57 -3.17 -4.57
CA TYR A 63 -11.43 -4.51 -3.98
C TYR A 63 -12.75 -5.26 -3.82
N GLY A 64 -13.84 -4.72 -4.34
CA GLY A 64 -15.18 -5.24 -4.13
C GLY A 64 -16.03 -4.36 -3.21
N LEU A 65 -17.34 -4.59 -3.25
CA LEU A 65 -18.30 -3.82 -2.45
C LEU A 65 -18.15 -4.16 -0.97
N GLY A 66 -18.05 -3.13 -0.13
CA GLY A 66 -17.87 -3.27 1.32
C GLY A 66 -16.45 -3.00 1.82
N GLU A 67 -15.45 -3.09 0.96
CA GLU A 67 -14.04 -2.92 1.32
C GLU A 67 -13.60 -1.45 1.52
N GLY A 68 -14.48 -0.50 1.20
CA GLY A 68 -14.25 0.93 1.48
C GLY A 68 -13.14 1.58 0.67
N TYR A 69 -12.69 0.96 -0.43
CA TYR A 69 -11.66 1.51 -1.32
C TYR A 69 -12.25 1.81 -2.70
N TRP A 70 -12.10 3.05 -3.14
CA TRP A 70 -12.78 3.55 -4.32
C TRP A 70 -11.81 4.13 -5.35
N GLY A 71 -12.11 3.93 -6.62
CA GLY A 71 -11.35 4.48 -7.74
C GLY A 71 -12.24 5.27 -8.70
N LEU A 72 -11.60 6.14 -9.50
CA LEU A 72 -12.22 6.84 -10.62
C LEU A 72 -12.11 6.01 -11.89
N ASN A 73 -13.22 5.76 -12.59
CA ASN A 73 -13.21 5.05 -13.88
C ASN A 73 -12.33 5.75 -14.93
N SER A 74 -12.23 7.06 -14.91
CA SER A 74 -11.33 7.82 -15.79
C SER A 74 -9.83 7.57 -15.55
N TYR A 75 -9.48 6.97 -14.41
CA TYR A 75 -8.12 6.56 -14.06
C TYR A 75 -7.93 5.05 -14.11
N LYS A 76 -9.01 4.29 -14.38
CA LYS A 76 -9.01 2.82 -14.36
C LYS A 76 -8.00 2.21 -15.34
N GLU A 77 -7.85 2.82 -16.53
CA GLU A 77 -6.87 2.38 -17.52
C GLU A 77 -5.44 2.53 -17.02
N ARG A 78 -5.11 3.59 -16.29
CA ARG A 78 -3.80 3.76 -15.64
C ARG A 78 -3.48 2.63 -14.67
N PHE A 79 -4.50 1.99 -14.10
CA PHE A 79 -4.36 0.89 -13.14
C PHE A 79 -4.62 -0.48 -13.75
N THR A 80 -5.22 -0.56 -14.96
CA THR A 80 -5.37 -1.81 -15.73
C THR A 80 -4.16 -2.08 -16.63
N GLU A 81 -3.46 -1.05 -17.09
CA GLU A 81 -2.17 -1.13 -17.77
C GLU A 81 -0.99 -1.38 -16.82
N PHE A 82 -1.25 -1.69 -15.54
CA PHE A 82 -0.21 -2.25 -14.70
C PHE A 82 0.25 -3.55 -15.36
N GLU A 83 1.30 -3.42 -16.13
CA GLU A 83 2.07 -4.55 -16.60
C GLU A 83 2.63 -5.26 -15.35
N LEU A 84 1.83 -6.22 -14.85
CA LEU A 84 2.38 -7.24 -13.98
C LEU A 84 3.67 -7.70 -14.65
N ASN A 85 4.78 -7.70 -13.95
CA ASN A 85 6.00 -8.24 -14.52
C ASN A 85 5.71 -9.66 -15.05
N PRO A 86 6.48 -10.20 -15.99
CA PRO A 86 6.18 -11.49 -16.62
C PRO A 86 5.97 -12.64 -15.62
N ILE A 87 6.61 -12.56 -14.42
CA ILE A 87 6.48 -13.55 -13.36
C ILE A 87 5.12 -13.42 -12.68
N GLU A 88 4.67 -12.21 -12.40
CA GLU A 88 3.38 -11.94 -11.78
C GLU A 88 2.22 -12.27 -12.74
N ARG A 89 2.36 -11.97 -14.03
CA ARG A 89 1.40 -12.39 -15.07
C ARG A 89 1.22 -13.91 -15.06
N ARG A 90 2.31 -14.67 -15.09
CA ARG A 90 2.25 -16.15 -15.04
C ARG A 90 1.58 -16.67 -13.77
N LYS A 91 1.79 -16.02 -12.64
CA LYS A 91 1.15 -16.38 -11.37
C LYS A 91 -0.36 -16.09 -11.40
N VAL A 92 -0.77 -14.96 -11.98
CA VAL A 92 -2.20 -14.62 -12.16
C VAL A 92 -2.87 -15.58 -13.15
N GLU A 93 -2.21 -15.92 -14.27
CA GLU A 93 -2.74 -16.88 -15.24
C GLU A 93 -2.91 -18.28 -14.63
N LYS A 94 -1.95 -18.74 -13.82
CA LYS A 94 -2.08 -19.99 -13.06
C LYS A 94 -3.30 -19.99 -12.14
N VAL A 95 -3.55 -18.90 -11.41
CA VAL A 95 -4.74 -18.79 -10.55
C VAL A 95 -6.02 -18.80 -11.37
N LYS A 96 -6.06 -18.10 -12.51
CA LYS A 96 -7.23 -18.09 -13.40
C LYS A 96 -7.53 -19.48 -13.99
N SER A 97 -6.51 -20.27 -14.27
CA SER A 97 -6.61 -21.62 -14.84
C SER A 97 -6.79 -22.73 -13.78
N ASP A 98 -6.71 -22.40 -12.49
CA ASP A 98 -6.88 -23.38 -11.42
C ASP A 98 -8.36 -23.73 -11.24
N PHE A 99 -8.72 -24.96 -11.61
CA PHE A 99 -10.11 -25.47 -11.51
C PHE A 99 -10.51 -25.86 -10.09
N SER A 100 -9.55 -25.90 -9.13
CA SER A 100 -9.85 -26.21 -7.72
C SER A 100 -10.39 -25.00 -6.96
N LEU A 101 -10.19 -23.78 -7.49
CA LEU A 101 -10.61 -22.52 -6.88
C LEU A 101 -11.96 -22.07 -7.46
N SER A 102 -12.85 -21.59 -6.60
CA SER A 102 -14.07 -20.89 -7.01
C SER A 102 -13.76 -19.59 -7.75
N ASN A 103 -14.70 -19.08 -8.54
CA ASN A 103 -14.52 -17.80 -9.24
C ASN A 103 -14.27 -16.65 -8.26
N THR A 104 -14.93 -16.65 -7.11
CA THR A 104 -14.75 -15.62 -6.06
C THR A 104 -13.34 -15.66 -5.47
N GLU A 105 -12.81 -16.86 -5.17
CA GLU A 105 -11.42 -17.00 -4.67
C GLU A 105 -10.40 -16.54 -5.71
N LYS A 106 -10.60 -16.89 -6.99
CA LYS A 106 -9.75 -16.42 -8.10
C LYS A 106 -9.74 -14.90 -8.19
N GLU A 107 -10.91 -14.27 -8.12
CA GLU A 107 -11.04 -12.81 -8.16
C GLU A 107 -10.32 -12.16 -6.99
N GLN A 108 -10.48 -12.66 -5.76
CA GLN A 108 -9.81 -12.15 -4.58
C GLN A 108 -8.27 -12.26 -4.69
N ILE A 109 -7.76 -13.38 -5.15
CA ILE A 109 -6.31 -13.58 -5.34
C ILE A 109 -5.76 -12.65 -6.43
N VAL A 110 -6.47 -12.48 -7.53
CA VAL A 110 -6.08 -11.56 -8.61
C VAL A 110 -6.08 -10.12 -8.12
N LEU A 111 -7.09 -9.70 -7.35
CA LEU A 111 -7.17 -8.37 -6.76
C LEU A 111 -6.05 -8.12 -5.76
N ALA A 112 -5.77 -9.08 -4.88
CA ALA A 112 -4.65 -8.99 -3.93
C ALA A 112 -3.30 -8.79 -4.65
N ARG A 113 -3.06 -9.54 -5.74
CA ARG A 113 -1.82 -9.40 -6.54
C ARG A 113 -1.73 -8.07 -7.27
N ARG A 114 -2.86 -7.58 -7.80
CA ARG A 114 -2.90 -6.22 -8.40
C ARG A 114 -2.61 -5.16 -7.36
N GLY A 115 -3.15 -5.30 -6.15
CA GLY A 115 -2.84 -4.42 -5.02
C GLY A 115 -1.35 -4.41 -4.67
N GLN A 116 -0.71 -5.58 -4.63
CA GLN A 116 0.74 -5.71 -4.40
C GLN A 116 1.55 -5.02 -5.51
N GLY A 117 1.15 -5.15 -6.78
CA GLY A 117 1.77 -4.47 -7.91
C GLY A 117 1.67 -2.95 -7.80
N LEU A 118 0.49 -2.44 -7.43
CA LEU A 118 0.29 -1.02 -7.20
C LEU A 118 1.15 -0.49 -6.05
N PHE A 119 1.13 -1.18 -4.91
CA PHE A 119 1.94 -0.85 -3.75
C PHE A 119 3.43 -0.78 -4.11
N ARG A 120 3.93 -1.78 -4.86
CA ARG A 120 5.31 -1.79 -5.34
C ARG A 120 5.63 -0.57 -6.21
N LYS A 121 4.77 -0.22 -7.17
CA LYS A 121 4.99 0.95 -8.02
C LYS A 121 5.04 2.23 -7.20
N GLN A 122 4.10 2.43 -6.31
CA GLN A 122 4.07 3.61 -5.44
C GLN A 122 5.35 3.74 -4.60
N LEU A 123 5.92 2.62 -4.13
CA LEU A 123 7.20 2.65 -3.41
C LEU A 123 8.38 2.95 -4.34
N ILE A 124 8.38 2.43 -5.58
CA ILE A 124 9.38 2.76 -6.59
C ILE A 124 9.31 4.26 -6.92
N ASP A 125 8.11 4.79 -7.18
CA ASP A 125 7.91 6.21 -7.48
C ASP A 125 8.37 7.12 -6.32
N ARG A 126 8.19 6.66 -5.08
CA ARG A 126 8.56 7.42 -3.86
C ARG A 126 10.06 7.39 -3.56
N TYR A 127 10.66 6.21 -3.59
CA TYR A 127 12.03 6.01 -3.12
C TYR A 127 13.05 5.91 -4.25
N GLN A 128 12.65 5.42 -5.45
CA GLN A 128 13.45 5.22 -6.66
C GLN A 128 14.61 4.24 -6.50
N VAL A 129 15.16 4.10 -5.30
CA VAL A 129 16.29 3.22 -4.95
C VAL A 129 16.02 2.50 -3.64
N CYS A 130 16.77 1.43 -3.38
CA CYS A 130 16.81 0.84 -2.03
C CYS A 130 17.28 1.90 -1.02
N ILE A 131 16.49 2.14 0.02
CA ILE A 131 16.79 3.18 1.01
C ILE A 131 18.05 2.90 1.85
N ILE A 132 18.56 1.66 1.83
CA ILE A 132 19.77 1.27 2.57
C ILE A 132 20.99 1.27 1.65
N THR A 133 20.89 0.66 0.47
CA THR A 133 22.05 0.39 -0.39
C THR A 133 22.18 1.34 -1.57
N GLY A 134 21.13 2.11 -1.91
CA GLY A 134 21.11 2.94 -3.11
C GLY A 134 20.97 2.15 -4.42
N ILE A 135 20.77 0.83 -4.40
CA ILE A 135 20.51 0.02 -5.60
C ILE A 135 19.23 0.52 -6.28
N ASN A 136 19.29 0.76 -7.60
CA ASN A 136 18.18 1.24 -8.42
C ASN A 136 17.66 0.22 -9.45
N ASP A 137 18.30 -0.95 -9.61
CA ASP A 137 17.80 -1.99 -10.49
C ASP A 137 16.53 -2.60 -9.89
N GLU A 138 15.38 -2.31 -10.50
CA GLU A 138 14.08 -2.75 -10.01
C GLU A 138 13.97 -4.27 -9.82
N ARG A 139 14.74 -5.06 -10.56
CA ARG A 139 14.76 -6.54 -10.45
C ARG A 139 15.30 -7.01 -9.09
N LEU A 140 16.13 -6.19 -8.46
CA LEU A 140 16.76 -6.45 -7.15
C LEU A 140 16.00 -5.80 -5.99
N LEU A 141 14.96 -5.00 -6.27
CA LEU A 141 14.20 -4.28 -5.27
C LEU A 141 12.96 -5.06 -4.85
N CYS A 142 12.61 -4.96 -3.58
CA CYS A 142 11.39 -5.50 -2.97
C CYS A 142 10.57 -4.37 -2.36
N ALA A 143 9.26 -4.46 -2.52
CA ALA A 143 8.30 -3.60 -1.83
C ALA A 143 7.96 -4.25 -0.49
N SER A 144 8.71 -3.90 0.54
CA SER A 144 8.65 -4.49 1.88
C SER A 144 7.58 -3.83 2.72
N HIS A 145 6.64 -4.61 3.27
CA HIS A 145 5.64 -4.08 4.20
C HIS A 145 6.23 -3.92 5.60
N ILE A 146 6.04 -2.77 6.21
CA ILE A 146 6.49 -2.48 7.60
C ILE A 146 5.60 -3.24 8.58
N LYS A 147 4.29 -3.01 8.54
CA LYS A 147 3.29 -3.83 9.22
C LYS A 147 2.89 -4.96 8.26
N PRO A 148 3.09 -6.23 8.61
CA PRO A 148 2.88 -7.35 7.71
C PRO A 148 1.48 -7.36 7.09
N TRP A 149 1.37 -7.80 5.83
CA TRP A 149 0.11 -7.90 5.09
C TRP A 149 -1.02 -8.56 5.89
N ARG A 150 -0.72 -9.67 6.56
CA ARG A 150 -1.70 -10.43 7.36
C ARG A 150 -2.26 -9.66 8.56
N ASN A 151 -1.51 -8.67 9.05
CA ASN A 151 -1.85 -7.86 10.22
C ASN A 151 -2.41 -6.49 9.82
N SER A 152 -2.40 -6.17 8.53
CA SER A 152 -2.84 -4.90 7.97
C SER A 152 -4.28 -4.99 7.45
N ASN A 153 -5.05 -3.94 7.65
CA ASN A 153 -6.32 -3.75 6.95
C ASN A 153 -6.07 -3.33 5.49
N ASP A 154 -7.12 -3.30 4.66
CA ASP A 154 -6.97 -3.07 3.23
C ASP A 154 -6.38 -1.70 2.87
N SER A 155 -6.67 -0.66 3.66
CA SER A 155 -6.07 0.65 3.47
C SER A 155 -4.59 0.67 3.86
N GLU A 156 -4.20 -0.04 4.92
CA GLU A 156 -2.81 -0.16 5.35
C GLU A 156 -1.98 -0.98 4.35
N ARG A 157 -2.56 -2.02 3.74
CA ARG A 157 -1.89 -2.89 2.76
C ARG A 157 -1.39 -2.14 1.53
N LEU A 158 -2.04 -1.04 1.18
CA LEU A 158 -1.73 -0.25 -0.03
C LEU A 158 -1.11 1.11 0.29
N SER A 159 -1.04 1.46 1.57
CA SER A 159 -0.47 2.73 1.98
C SER A 159 1.05 2.74 1.74
N VAL A 160 1.55 3.71 1.01
CA VAL A 160 3.00 3.94 0.83
C VAL A 160 3.73 4.19 2.16
N TYR A 161 2.97 4.59 3.19
CA TYR A 161 3.50 4.76 4.55
C TYR A 161 3.59 3.45 5.32
N ASN A 162 3.09 2.35 4.75
CA ASN A 162 3.28 1.01 5.29
C ASN A 162 4.35 0.22 4.51
N GLY A 163 5.29 0.88 3.87
CA GLY A 163 6.30 0.17 3.12
C GLY A 163 7.60 0.90 2.92
N PHE A 164 8.63 0.10 2.68
CA PHE A 164 9.95 0.52 2.25
C PHE A 164 10.34 -0.16 0.94
N LEU A 165 11.18 0.52 0.15
CA LEU A 165 11.83 -0.09 -1.02
C LEU A 165 13.22 -0.57 -0.60
N LEU A 166 13.38 -1.89 -0.54
CA LEU A 166 14.60 -2.54 -0.05
C LEU A 166 15.18 -3.47 -1.12
N SER A 167 16.50 -3.68 -1.11
CA SER A 167 17.07 -4.79 -1.86
C SER A 167 16.74 -6.12 -1.18
N SER A 168 16.75 -7.21 -1.94
CA SER A 168 16.25 -8.53 -1.51
C SER A 168 16.87 -9.04 -0.20
N LEU A 169 18.15 -8.77 0.05
CA LEU A 169 18.80 -9.14 1.30
C LEU A 169 18.21 -8.37 2.49
N TYR A 170 18.11 -7.05 2.35
CA TYR A 170 17.60 -6.20 3.42
C TYR A 170 16.09 -6.33 3.65
N ASP A 171 15.33 -6.61 2.58
CA ASP A 171 13.93 -7.00 2.66
C ASP A 171 13.78 -8.26 3.54
N LYS A 172 14.59 -9.29 3.27
CA LYS A 172 14.56 -10.52 4.07
C LYS A 172 14.94 -10.28 5.53
N MET A 173 15.98 -9.50 5.79
CA MET A 173 16.40 -9.16 7.15
C MET A 173 15.35 -8.39 7.92
N PHE A 174 14.67 -7.46 7.24
CA PHE A 174 13.59 -6.66 7.79
C PHE A 174 12.37 -7.54 8.10
N ASP A 175 11.92 -8.35 7.14
CA ASP A 175 10.77 -9.26 7.30
C ASP A 175 10.92 -10.25 8.48
N VAL A 176 12.15 -10.73 8.73
CA VAL A 176 12.41 -11.67 9.84
C VAL A 176 12.83 -10.98 11.14
N GLY A 177 12.83 -9.64 11.17
CA GLY A 177 13.11 -8.85 12.37
C GLY A 177 14.58 -8.77 12.77
N LEU A 178 15.52 -9.07 11.87
CA LEU A 178 16.96 -8.92 12.13
C LEU A 178 17.43 -7.47 12.01
N ILE A 179 16.70 -6.64 11.27
CA ILE A 179 16.89 -5.19 11.24
C ILE A 179 15.54 -4.48 11.40
N THR A 180 15.61 -3.24 11.85
CA THR A 180 14.46 -2.32 11.85
C THR A 180 14.93 -0.89 11.67
N PHE A 181 13.97 0.03 11.44
CA PHE A 181 14.24 1.46 11.49
C PHE A 181 13.76 2.03 12.83
N THR A 182 14.54 2.93 13.39
CA THR A 182 14.11 3.71 14.55
C THR A 182 13.21 4.86 14.10
N VAL A 183 12.43 5.41 15.02
CA VAL A 183 11.65 6.64 14.77
C VAL A 183 12.53 7.88 14.53
N GLY A 184 13.82 7.79 14.80
CA GLY A 184 14.82 8.80 14.46
C GLY A 184 15.37 8.68 13.03
N GLY A 185 15.04 7.61 12.32
CA GLY A 185 15.47 7.36 10.94
C GLY A 185 16.77 6.58 10.79
N TYR A 186 17.29 6.00 11.86
CA TYR A 186 18.48 5.15 11.89
C TYR A 186 18.07 3.67 11.78
N ILE A 187 19.01 2.80 11.39
CA ILE A 187 18.80 1.34 11.44
C ILE A 187 19.23 0.82 12.83
N ALA A 188 18.45 -0.11 13.35
CA ALA A 188 18.83 -0.97 14.45
C ALA A 188 18.98 -2.41 13.96
N VAL A 189 20.02 -3.09 14.43
CA VAL A 189 20.36 -4.49 14.09
C VAL A 189 20.16 -5.35 15.33
N SER A 190 19.46 -6.47 15.15
CA SER A 190 19.19 -7.44 16.21
C SER A 190 20.47 -8.06 16.77
N GLU A 191 20.54 -8.28 18.08
CA GLU A 191 21.65 -9.00 18.71
C GLU A 191 21.74 -10.47 18.27
N ASN A 192 20.65 -11.02 17.75
CA ASN A 192 20.60 -12.38 17.20
C ASN A 192 21.28 -12.54 15.83
N LEU A 193 21.67 -11.46 15.15
CA LEU A 193 22.51 -11.54 13.97
C LEU A 193 23.96 -11.81 14.41
N CYS A 194 24.57 -12.89 13.92
CA CYS A 194 25.95 -13.23 14.31
C CYS A 194 26.96 -12.17 13.85
N GLU A 195 28.06 -12.04 14.58
CA GLU A 195 29.04 -10.98 14.36
C GLU A 195 29.69 -11.06 12.98
N SER A 196 30.00 -12.27 12.52
CA SER A 196 30.55 -12.50 11.18
C SER A 196 29.64 -12.00 10.05
N ASP A 197 28.32 -12.18 10.20
CA ASP A 197 27.36 -11.71 9.18
C ASP A 197 27.17 -10.20 9.26
N ARG A 198 27.25 -9.60 10.47
CA ARG A 198 27.23 -8.13 10.64
C ARG A 198 28.40 -7.46 9.91
N GLU A 199 29.61 -8.03 10.03
CA GLU A 199 30.81 -7.52 9.35
C GLU A 199 30.67 -7.59 7.82
N ILE A 200 30.08 -8.67 7.29
CA ILE A 200 29.87 -8.85 5.84
C ILE A 200 28.78 -7.90 5.31
N ILE A 201 27.72 -7.70 6.08
CA ILE A 201 26.57 -6.89 5.67
C ILE A 201 26.89 -5.38 5.74
N ASP A 202 27.78 -4.97 6.62
CA ASP A 202 28.38 -3.62 6.75
C ASP A 202 27.33 -2.48 6.71
N ILE A 203 26.37 -2.51 7.65
CA ILE A 203 25.38 -1.44 7.80
C ILE A 203 25.98 -0.27 8.59
N ASP A 204 26.00 0.93 8.00
CA ASP A 204 26.37 2.14 8.73
C ASP A 204 25.26 2.55 9.72
N LEU A 205 25.43 2.18 10.98
CA LEU A 205 24.46 2.48 12.05
C LEU A 205 24.44 3.98 12.43
N SER A 206 25.46 4.75 12.02
CA SER A 206 25.52 6.19 12.25
C SER A 206 24.78 7.00 11.18
N HIS A 207 24.49 6.37 10.03
CA HIS A 207 23.80 6.99 8.91
C HIS A 207 22.30 7.14 9.18
N LYS A 208 21.78 8.33 8.90
CA LYS A 208 20.35 8.59 8.97
C LYS A 208 19.69 8.29 7.62
N TYR A 209 19.03 7.15 7.52
CA TYR A 209 18.40 6.65 6.29
C TYR A 209 17.05 7.31 5.98
N LEU A 210 16.30 7.74 7.02
CA LEU A 210 14.98 8.36 6.87
C LEU A 210 15.03 9.77 7.46
N ASN A 211 14.89 10.82 6.63
CA ASN A 211 14.96 12.21 7.07
C ASN A 211 13.59 12.73 7.53
N ASP A 212 12.56 12.56 6.73
CA ASP A 212 11.20 12.98 7.02
C ASP A 212 10.32 11.77 7.28
N ILE A 213 9.87 11.61 8.53
CA ILE A 213 9.04 10.48 8.95
C ILE A 213 7.63 10.99 9.29
N PRO A 214 6.68 10.95 8.34
CA PRO A 214 5.29 11.29 8.59
C PRO A 214 4.69 10.42 9.70
N ILE A 215 3.67 10.91 10.37
CA ILE A 215 3.05 10.24 11.52
C ILE A 215 2.55 8.83 11.19
N GLU A 216 2.05 8.63 9.97
CA GLU A 216 1.57 7.32 9.50
C GLU A 216 2.73 6.33 9.37
N LEU A 217 3.86 6.76 8.78
CA LEU A 217 5.07 5.95 8.66
C LEU A 217 5.64 5.62 10.04
N LYS A 218 5.69 6.62 10.94
CA LYS A 218 6.16 6.45 12.32
C LYS A 218 5.38 5.37 13.05
N ARG A 219 4.06 5.36 12.97
CA ARG A 219 3.19 4.33 13.60
C ARG A 219 3.50 2.92 13.09
N ASN A 220 3.76 2.78 11.79
CA ASN A 220 4.11 1.48 11.23
C ASN A 220 5.51 1.03 11.66
N ILE A 221 6.48 1.95 11.75
CA ILE A 221 7.81 1.67 12.30
C ILE A 221 7.71 1.23 13.78
N GLU A 222 6.94 1.93 14.60
CA GLU A 222 6.68 1.57 15.99
C GLU A 222 6.07 0.16 16.09
N TYR A 223 5.08 -0.15 15.23
CA TYR A 223 4.52 -1.50 15.17
C TYR A 223 5.58 -2.57 14.85
N HIS A 224 6.46 -2.31 13.87
CA HIS A 224 7.53 -3.24 13.50
C HIS A 224 8.51 -3.45 14.67
N ASN A 225 8.89 -2.37 15.35
CA ASN A 225 9.79 -2.41 16.50
C ASN A 225 9.23 -3.20 17.68
N ASP A 226 7.90 -3.16 17.88
CA ASP A 226 7.25 -3.80 19.02
C ASP A 226 6.85 -5.26 18.73
N CYS A 227 6.52 -5.58 17.47
CA CYS A 227 5.87 -6.84 17.13
C CYS A 227 6.72 -7.77 16.25
N ILE A 228 7.72 -7.24 15.54
CA ILE A 228 8.49 -8.00 14.53
C ILE A 228 9.98 -8.03 14.88
N PHE A 229 10.56 -6.87 15.23
CA PHE A 229 11.99 -6.76 15.50
C PHE A 229 12.39 -7.62 16.70
N ILE A 230 13.42 -8.43 16.52
CA ILE A 230 14.00 -9.31 17.52
C ILE A 230 15.11 -8.53 18.24
N LYS A 231 14.87 -8.23 19.51
CA LYS A 231 15.84 -7.51 20.36
C LYS A 231 17.00 -8.41 20.76
#